data_9e26279a2143e85ceb7507a5aa2bf186
#
_entry.id   9e26279a2143e85ceb7507a5aa2bf186
#
_cell.length_a   1.000
_cell.length_b   1.000
_cell.length_c   1.000
_cell.angle_alpha   90.00
_cell.angle_beta   90.00
_cell.angle_gamma   90.00
#
_symmetry.space_group_name_H-M   'P 1'
#
loop_
_entity.id
_entity.type
_entity.pdbx_description
1 polymer ?
#
loop_
_entity_poly.entity_id
_entity_poly.type
_entity_poly.pdbx_seq_one_letter_code
_entity_poly.pdbx_strand_id
1 'polypeptide(L)'
;MAGASAERQENAFVKAINDAAKKNPAGIKVKAGSVTISGVIKAEKFGGRQVSGSEPYIDVNLYLADGKTTVGISMKGESAPSLAGGGLKGINLAVPGLANKFMKAVLEHLKKKIKPGDKVPDCYGKISDQHKVKIVVGNKDMGGPIDYMYIGNMTPVSNYNKSTNTLSFNNGNFYEATKYAKSHNLYFRLRARREDQVFDPTAKDSMNVPKIYSKSPSKGDSAGRIVVTDKVPSNALNNVVNIV
;
A
#
# COMPACT_ATOMS: atom_id res chain seq x y z
N MET A 1 4.40 -11.92 -3.68
CA MET A 1 4.86 -12.31 -2.32
C MET A 1 5.38 -11.07 -1.63
N ALA A 2 4.91 -10.81 -0.42
CA ALA A 2 5.47 -9.78 0.44
C ALA A 2 6.99 -10.03 0.57
N GLY A 3 7.80 -8.97 0.61
CA GLY A 3 9.23 -9.13 0.86
C GLY A 3 9.45 -9.69 2.26
N ALA A 4 10.53 -10.48 2.49
CA ALA A 4 10.83 -11.10 3.78
C ALA A 4 10.80 -10.12 4.98
N SER A 5 11.04 -8.82 4.72
CA SER A 5 10.95 -7.77 5.74
C SER A 5 9.51 -7.43 6.12
N ALA A 6 8.59 -7.33 5.14
CA ALA A 6 7.18 -7.08 5.39
C ALA A 6 6.55 -8.25 6.16
N GLU A 7 6.85 -9.48 5.75
CA GLU A 7 6.37 -10.67 6.45
C GLU A 7 6.85 -10.74 7.90
N ARG A 8 8.11 -10.35 8.18
CA ARG A 8 8.61 -10.24 9.56
C ARG A 8 7.88 -9.18 10.36
N GLN A 9 7.57 -8.01 9.76
CA GLN A 9 6.80 -6.96 10.41
C GLN A 9 5.42 -7.48 10.82
N GLU A 10 4.68 -8.09 9.91
CA GLU A 10 3.35 -8.66 10.16
C GLU A 10 3.39 -9.74 11.24
N ASN A 11 4.33 -10.69 11.16
CA ASN A 11 4.47 -11.77 12.14
C ASN A 11 4.78 -11.25 13.55
N ALA A 12 5.69 -10.26 13.67
CA ALA A 12 6.03 -9.65 14.94
C ALA A 12 4.85 -8.88 15.54
N PHE A 13 4.10 -8.14 14.70
CA PHE A 13 2.91 -7.40 15.10
C PHE A 13 1.81 -8.34 15.62
N VAL A 14 1.47 -9.38 14.86
CA VAL A 14 0.47 -10.39 15.25
C VAL A 14 0.88 -11.11 16.53
N LYS A 15 2.14 -11.53 16.64
CA LYS A 15 2.66 -12.21 17.83
C LYS A 15 2.53 -11.33 19.07
N ALA A 16 2.94 -10.06 19.00
CA ALA A 16 2.88 -9.15 20.15
C ALA A 16 1.44 -8.95 20.66
N ILE A 17 0.47 -8.81 19.74
CA ILE A 17 -0.94 -8.66 20.10
C ILE A 17 -1.47 -9.94 20.75
N ASN A 18 -1.22 -11.09 20.16
CA ASN A 18 -1.73 -12.37 20.70
C ASN A 18 -1.11 -12.70 22.06
N ASP A 19 0.18 -12.40 22.26
CA ASP A 19 0.84 -12.61 23.56
C ASP A 19 0.28 -11.67 24.66
N ALA A 20 -0.11 -10.45 24.28
CA ALA A 20 -0.76 -9.52 25.21
C ALA A 20 -2.23 -9.93 25.47
N ALA A 21 -2.98 -10.32 24.44
CA ALA A 21 -4.39 -10.75 24.57
C ALA A 21 -4.56 -12.00 25.44
N LYS A 22 -3.61 -12.93 25.38
CA LYS A 22 -3.58 -14.10 26.31
C LYS A 22 -3.56 -13.69 27.79
N LYS A 23 -3.00 -12.52 28.12
CA LYS A 23 -2.92 -11.99 29.50
C LYS A 23 -4.23 -11.33 29.95
N ASN A 24 -5.09 -10.96 29.02
CA ASN A 24 -6.41 -10.39 29.25
C ASN A 24 -7.42 -10.85 28.17
N PRO A 25 -8.06 -12.01 28.34
CA PRO A 25 -9.03 -12.55 27.39
C PRO A 25 -10.27 -11.67 27.16
N ALA A 26 -10.58 -10.75 28.07
CA ALA A 26 -11.67 -9.78 27.90
C ALA A 26 -11.35 -8.69 26.85
N GLY A 27 -10.13 -8.67 26.34
CA GLY A 27 -9.67 -7.76 25.33
C GLY A 27 -8.70 -6.70 25.85
N ILE A 28 -7.74 -6.35 25.01
CA ILE A 28 -6.70 -5.35 25.28
C ILE A 28 -6.94 -4.10 24.45
N LYS A 29 -6.25 -3.03 24.81
CA LYS A 29 -6.07 -1.83 23.99
C LYS A 29 -4.79 -1.98 23.19
N VAL A 30 -4.86 -1.81 21.87
CA VAL A 30 -3.70 -1.77 20.98
C VAL A 30 -3.49 -0.34 20.53
N LYS A 31 -2.34 0.26 20.89
CA LYS A 31 -2.02 1.66 20.66
C LYS A 31 -0.81 1.80 19.74
N ALA A 32 -0.88 2.72 18.76
CA ALA A 32 0.26 3.18 18.01
C ALA A 32 0.09 4.67 17.71
N GLY A 33 1.04 5.50 18.14
CA GLY A 33 0.90 6.96 18.13
C GLY A 33 -0.27 7.44 18.98
N SER A 34 -1.14 8.27 18.40
CA SER A 34 -2.33 8.83 19.09
C SER A 34 -3.56 7.93 19.01
N VAL A 35 -3.57 6.90 18.17
CA VAL A 35 -4.73 6.02 17.94
C VAL A 35 -4.68 4.80 18.86
N THR A 36 -5.84 4.45 19.43
CA THR A 36 -6.02 3.26 20.25
C THR A 36 -7.23 2.46 19.72
N ILE A 37 -7.01 1.18 19.44
CA ILE A 37 -8.06 0.22 19.09
C ILE A 37 -8.34 -0.61 20.35
N SER A 38 -9.58 -0.56 20.85
CA SER A 38 -9.95 -1.20 22.12
C SER A 38 -10.67 -2.53 21.91
N GLY A 39 -10.60 -3.41 22.93
CA GLY A 39 -11.30 -4.68 22.92
C GLY A 39 -10.68 -5.76 22.02
N VAL A 40 -9.41 -5.64 21.68
CA VAL A 40 -8.75 -6.62 20.80
C VAL A 40 -8.47 -7.91 21.58
N ILE A 41 -9.01 -9.02 21.09
CA ILE A 41 -8.83 -10.37 21.70
C ILE A 41 -7.88 -11.25 20.88
N LYS A 42 -7.67 -10.94 19.58
CA LYS A 42 -6.86 -11.74 18.68
C LYS A 42 -6.40 -10.91 17.48
N ALA A 43 -5.25 -11.28 16.94
CA ALA A 43 -4.78 -10.82 15.64
C ALA A 43 -4.43 -12.00 14.75
N GLU A 44 -4.73 -11.92 13.46
CA GLU A 44 -4.34 -12.93 12.45
C GLU A 44 -3.90 -12.24 11.16
N LYS A 45 -2.94 -12.86 10.48
CA LYS A 45 -2.63 -12.46 9.10
C LYS A 45 -3.82 -12.71 8.20
N PHE A 46 -4.11 -11.78 7.31
CA PHE A 46 -5.18 -11.97 6.34
C PHE A 46 -4.75 -12.97 5.27
N GLY A 47 -5.45 -14.11 5.20
CA GLY A 47 -5.15 -15.19 4.26
C GLY A 47 -5.76 -15.05 2.87
N GLY A 48 -6.52 -13.97 2.62
CA GLY A 48 -7.20 -13.74 1.34
C GLY A 48 -6.29 -13.21 0.24
N ARG A 49 -6.88 -13.07 -0.95
CA ARG A 49 -6.25 -12.43 -2.12
C ARG A 49 -7.24 -11.49 -2.81
N GLN A 50 -6.73 -10.56 -3.61
CA GLN A 50 -7.57 -9.83 -4.55
C GLN A 50 -8.10 -10.77 -5.63
N VAL A 51 -9.25 -10.46 -6.21
CA VAL A 51 -9.78 -11.19 -7.40
C VAL A 51 -8.82 -11.12 -8.58
N SER A 52 -7.93 -10.12 -8.63
CA SER A 52 -6.84 -10.01 -9.60
C SER A 52 -5.68 -11.00 -9.40
N GLY A 53 -5.69 -11.78 -8.29
CA GLY A 53 -4.58 -12.63 -7.86
C GLY A 53 -3.43 -11.89 -7.17
N SER A 54 -3.53 -10.56 -7.00
CA SER A 54 -2.54 -9.73 -6.29
C SER A 54 -2.64 -9.87 -4.78
N GLU A 55 -1.65 -9.31 -4.06
CA GLU A 55 -1.67 -9.22 -2.59
C GLU A 55 -2.90 -8.42 -2.12
N PRO A 56 -3.57 -8.83 -1.02
CA PRO A 56 -4.74 -8.14 -0.51
C PRO A 56 -4.39 -6.79 0.09
N TYR A 57 -5.39 -5.95 0.33
CA TYR A 57 -5.20 -4.66 1.00
C TYR A 57 -5.06 -4.82 2.51
N ILE A 58 -5.79 -5.76 3.11
CA ILE A 58 -5.62 -6.12 4.53
C ILE A 58 -4.41 -7.04 4.65
N ASP A 59 -3.48 -6.68 5.52
CA ASP A 59 -2.34 -7.53 5.89
C ASP A 59 -2.64 -8.29 7.19
N VAL A 60 -3.34 -7.66 8.15
CA VAL A 60 -3.69 -8.23 9.46
C VAL A 60 -5.13 -7.88 9.84
N ASN A 61 -5.87 -8.85 10.35
CA ASN A 61 -7.16 -8.68 11.00
C ASN A 61 -7.00 -8.64 12.52
N LEU A 62 -7.63 -7.66 13.18
CA LEU A 62 -7.85 -7.63 14.61
C LEU A 62 -9.29 -8.02 14.92
N TYR A 63 -9.49 -9.00 15.78
CA TYR A 63 -10.80 -9.45 16.23
C TYR A 63 -11.13 -8.81 17.57
N LEU A 64 -12.33 -8.26 17.70
CA LEU A 64 -12.76 -7.57 18.91
C LEU A 64 -13.61 -8.48 19.81
N ALA A 65 -13.67 -8.14 21.08
CA ALA A 65 -14.35 -8.91 22.14
C ALA A 65 -15.88 -9.04 21.95
N ASP A 66 -16.47 -8.22 21.06
CA ASP A 66 -17.89 -8.35 20.72
C ASP A 66 -18.19 -9.58 19.84
N GLY A 67 -17.16 -10.29 19.40
CA GLY A 67 -17.25 -11.51 18.58
C GLY A 67 -17.75 -11.27 17.13
N LYS A 68 -18.00 -10.04 16.74
CA LYS A 68 -18.58 -9.67 15.44
C LYS A 68 -17.69 -8.71 14.65
N THR A 69 -17.03 -7.79 15.32
CA THR A 69 -16.24 -6.74 14.68
C THR A 69 -14.83 -7.24 14.38
N THR A 70 -14.43 -7.04 13.13
CA THR A 70 -13.06 -7.26 12.67
C THR A 70 -12.53 -5.94 12.14
N VAL A 71 -11.31 -5.56 12.55
CA VAL A 71 -10.63 -4.34 12.12
C VAL A 71 -9.50 -4.74 11.17
N GLY A 72 -9.60 -4.31 9.92
CA GLY A 72 -8.61 -4.57 8.88
C GLY A 72 -7.44 -3.58 8.93
N ILE A 73 -6.23 -4.09 9.11
CA ILE A 73 -5.00 -3.30 9.16
C ILE A 73 -4.16 -3.54 7.92
N SER A 74 -3.72 -2.45 7.26
CA SER A 74 -2.67 -2.52 6.25
C SER A 74 -1.34 -2.08 6.84
N MET A 75 -0.31 -2.95 6.72
CA MET A 75 1.02 -2.74 7.29
C MET A 75 1.94 -2.03 6.29
N LYS A 76 2.62 -0.98 6.72
CA LYS A 76 3.51 -0.18 5.86
C LYS A 76 4.82 0.12 6.56
N GLY A 77 5.92 0.05 5.82
CA GLY A 77 7.22 0.52 6.30
C GLY A 77 7.28 2.05 6.36
N GLU A 78 8.05 2.59 7.31
CA GLU A 78 8.15 4.05 7.56
C GLU A 78 8.91 4.82 6.47
N SER A 79 9.90 4.19 5.81
CA SER A 79 10.86 4.89 4.94
C SER A 79 10.29 5.36 3.59
N ALA A 80 9.25 4.74 3.09
CA ALA A 80 8.54 5.14 1.87
C ALA A 80 7.23 4.36 1.76
N PRO A 81 6.19 4.68 2.51
CA PRO A 81 4.97 3.89 2.51
C PRO A 81 4.31 3.93 1.13
N SER A 82 4.11 2.75 0.54
CA SER A 82 3.18 2.58 -0.57
C SER A 82 1.80 2.38 0.03
N LEU A 83 0.94 3.39 -0.07
CA LEU A 83 -0.35 3.45 0.63
C LEU A 83 -1.39 2.49 0.07
N ALA A 84 -1.24 2.08 -1.20
CA ALA A 84 -2.10 1.09 -1.83
C ALA A 84 -1.28 0.18 -2.75
N GLY A 85 -1.66 -1.08 -2.83
CA GLY A 85 -0.98 -2.12 -3.58
C GLY A 85 -1.80 -2.66 -4.77
N GLY A 86 -1.29 -3.74 -5.37
CA GLY A 86 -1.98 -4.43 -6.47
C GLY A 86 -1.70 -3.85 -7.86
N GLY A 87 -0.90 -2.78 -7.96
CA GLY A 87 -0.48 -2.20 -9.22
C GLY A 87 -1.65 -1.75 -10.09
N LEU A 88 -1.49 -1.84 -11.40
CA LEU A 88 -2.48 -1.43 -12.39
C LEU A 88 -3.82 -2.18 -12.23
N LYS A 89 -3.78 -3.48 -11.98
CA LYS A 89 -4.99 -4.30 -11.79
C LYS A 89 -5.75 -3.88 -10.53
N GLY A 90 -5.07 -3.76 -9.39
CA GLY A 90 -5.69 -3.38 -8.12
C GLY A 90 -6.31 -1.98 -8.16
N ILE A 91 -5.62 -1.00 -8.74
CA ILE A 91 -6.16 0.36 -8.89
C ILE A 91 -7.42 0.36 -9.77
N ASN A 92 -7.44 -0.43 -10.85
CA ASN A 92 -8.62 -0.54 -11.72
C ASN A 92 -9.78 -1.29 -11.06
N LEU A 93 -9.56 -2.13 -10.05
CA LEU A 93 -10.63 -2.69 -9.22
C LEU A 93 -11.29 -1.62 -8.34
N ALA A 94 -10.50 -0.66 -7.83
CA ALA A 94 -11.02 0.45 -7.04
C ALA A 94 -11.77 1.47 -7.90
N VAL A 95 -11.16 1.83 -9.04
CA VAL A 95 -11.70 2.83 -9.98
C VAL A 95 -11.40 2.37 -11.40
N PRO A 96 -12.38 1.79 -12.11
CA PRO A 96 -12.20 1.24 -13.45
C PRO A 96 -11.56 2.24 -14.43
N GLY A 97 -10.51 1.79 -15.10
CA GLY A 97 -9.79 2.55 -16.13
C GLY A 97 -8.85 3.65 -15.63
N LEU A 98 -8.82 3.97 -14.32
CA LEU A 98 -8.03 5.09 -13.81
C LEU A 98 -6.53 4.83 -13.92
N ALA A 99 -6.06 3.62 -13.64
CA ALA A 99 -4.65 3.25 -13.83
C ALA A 99 -4.25 3.30 -15.31
N ASN A 100 -5.17 2.94 -16.21
CA ASN A 100 -4.94 3.01 -17.65
C ASN A 100 -4.80 4.46 -18.12
N LYS A 101 -5.63 5.36 -17.62
CA LYS A 101 -5.52 6.81 -17.90
C LYS A 101 -4.19 7.36 -17.43
N PHE A 102 -3.76 7.01 -16.21
CA PHE A 102 -2.44 7.39 -15.70
C PHE A 102 -1.30 6.89 -16.60
N MET A 103 -1.31 5.61 -17.00
CA MET A 103 -0.28 5.06 -17.86
C MET A 103 -0.22 5.74 -19.24
N LYS A 104 -1.39 6.07 -19.83
CA LYS A 104 -1.44 6.83 -21.08
C LYS A 104 -0.85 8.23 -20.91
N ALA A 105 -1.22 8.96 -19.84
CA ALA A 105 -0.69 10.28 -19.56
C ALA A 105 0.84 10.27 -19.38
N VAL A 106 1.37 9.25 -18.66
CA VAL A 106 2.82 9.07 -18.51
C VAL A 106 3.49 8.79 -19.85
N LEU A 107 2.90 7.92 -20.69
CA LEU A 107 3.45 7.62 -22.01
C LEU A 107 3.59 8.89 -22.87
N GLU A 108 2.54 9.68 -22.95
CA GLU A 108 2.56 10.92 -23.73
C GLU A 108 3.54 11.97 -23.18
N HIS A 109 3.70 12.01 -21.87
CA HIS A 109 4.70 12.85 -21.23
C HIS A 109 6.14 12.42 -21.56
N LEU A 110 6.42 11.11 -21.44
CA LEU A 110 7.75 10.57 -21.69
C LEU A 110 8.18 10.66 -23.15
N LYS A 111 7.28 10.43 -24.11
CA LYS A 111 7.55 10.62 -25.54
C LYS A 111 8.10 11.99 -25.90
N LYS A 112 7.74 13.03 -25.12
CA LYS A 112 8.21 14.41 -25.31
C LYS A 112 9.54 14.69 -24.62
N LYS A 113 10.01 13.83 -23.73
CA LYS A 113 11.16 14.12 -22.83
C LYS A 113 12.34 13.17 -23.01
N ILE A 114 12.09 11.94 -23.37
CA ILE A 114 13.14 10.92 -23.48
C ILE A 114 12.99 10.10 -24.77
N LYS A 115 14.07 9.49 -25.20
CA LYS A 115 14.11 8.64 -26.41
C LYS A 115 13.91 7.17 -26.04
N PRO A 116 13.43 6.33 -26.99
CA PRO A 116 13.48 4.87 -26.83
C PRO A 116 14.90 4.43 -26.45
N GLY A 117 15.00 3.56 -25.44
CA GLY A 117 16.27 3.11 -24.87
C GLY A 117 16.78 3.92 -23.68
N ASP A 118 16.25 5.11 -23.43
CA ASP A 118 16.62 5.90 -22.24
C ASP A 118 16.05 5.29 -20.95
N LYS A 119 16.70 5.58 -19.82
CA LYS A 119 16.21 5.18 -18.50
C LYS A 119 14.89 5.87 -18.19
N VAL A 120 13.90 5.08 -17.75
CA VAL A 120 12.58 5.61 -17.38
C VAL A 120 12.65 6.27 -16.00
N PRO A 121 12.36 7.58 -15.89
CA PRO A 121 12.26 8.24 -14.60
C PRO A 121 10.97 7.86 -13.86
N ASP A 122 10.95 8.06 -12.55
CA ASP A 122 9.70 7.99 -11.80
C ASP A 122 8.75 9.09 -12.29
N CYS A 123 7.51 8.70 -12.58
CA CYS A 123 6.44 9.61 -12.98
C CYS A 123 5.30 9.59 -11.99
N TYR A 124 4.67 10.72 -11.78
CA TYR A 124 3.62 10.90 -10.79
C TYR A 124 2.35 11.41 -11.44
N GLY A 125 1.19 11.09 -10.87
CA GLY A 125 -0.09 11.63 -11.31
C GLY A 125 -0.97 11.89 -10.11
N LYS A 126 -1.48 13.13 -9.95
CA LYS A 126 -2.33 13.49 -8.82
C LYS A 126 -3.65 12.72 -8.87
N ILE A 127 -4.02 12.08 -7.76
CA ILE A 127 -5.29 11.39 -7.60
C ILE A 127 -6.34 12.43 -7.18
N SER A 128 -7.46 12.48 -7.89
CA SER A 128 -8.55 13.38 -7.56
C SER A 128 -9.23 13.01 -6.24
N ASP A 129 -9.77 13.99 -5.52
CA ASP A 129 -10.35 13.81 -4.19
C ASP A 129 -11.46 12.76 -4.15
N GLN A 130 -12.26 12.67 -5.21
CA GLN A 130 -13.34 11.67 -5.35
C GLN A 130 -12.83 10.21 -5.40
N HIS A 131 -11.56 9.97 -5.76
CA HIS A 131 -11.00 8.64 -5.91
C HIS A 131 -10.09 8.21 -4.76
N LYS A 132 -9.56 9.16 -3.97
CA LYS A 132 -8.57 8.89 -2.91
C LYS A 132 -9.03 7.80 -1.93
N VAL A 133 -10.25 7.94 -1.39
CA VAL A 133 -10.78 6.99 -0.42
C VAL A 133 -10.93 5.61 -1.03
N LYS A 134 -11.52 5.50 -2.22
CA LYS A 134 -11.69 4.20 -2.91
C LYS A 134 -10.37 3.48 -3.14
N ILE A 135 -9.32 4.24 -3.47
CA ILE A 135 -7.99 3.69 -3.78
C ILE A 135 -7.25 3.28 -2.51
N VAL A 136 -7.33 4.06 -1.42
CA VAL A 136 -6.59 3.76 -0.19
C VAL A 136 -7.30 2.70 0.64
N VAL A 137 -8.59 2.84 0.82
CA VAL A 137 -9.39 1.93 1.65
C VAL A 137 -9.65 0.59 0.95
N GLY A 138 -9.86 0.64 -0.38
CA GLY A 138 -10.18 -0.55 -1.16
C GLY A 138 -11.62 -1.05 -0.96
N ASN A 139 -11.88 -2.26 -1.45
CA ASN A 139 -13.14 -2.96 -1.35
C ASN A 139 -12.91 -4.47 -1.20
N LYS A 140 -13.97 -5.28 -1.15
CA LYS A 140 -13.89 -6.74 -0.99
C LYS A 140 -13.07 -7.42 -2.08
N ASP A 141 -13.22 -6.99 -3.35
CA ASP A 141 -12.49 -7.57 -4.48
C ASP A 141 -10.98 -7.32 -4.40
N MET A 142 -10.59 -6.32 -3.62
CA MET A 142 -9.20 -5.95 -3.35
C MET A 142 -8.67 -6.59 -2.05
N GLY A 143 -9.46 -7.43 -1.38
CA GLY A 143 -9.11 -7.94 -0.05
C GLY A 143 -9.09 -6.85 1.01
N GLY A 144 -10.05 -5.92 0.92
CA GLY A 144 -10.35 -4.83 1.85
C GLY A 144 -11.81 -4.91 2.30
N PRO A 145 -12.42 -3.80 2.76
CA PRO A 145 -11.76 -2.51 3.03
C PRO A 145 -10.79 -2.56 4.21
N ILE A 146 -9.81 -1.66 4.24
CA ILE A 146 -8.97 -1.43 5.42
C ILE A 146 -9.56 -0.34 6.30
N ASP A 147 -9.47 -0.53 7.62
CA ASP A 147 -9.88 0.48 8.60
C ASP A 147 -8.73 1.40 8.96
N TYR A 148 -7.55 0.81 9.17
CA TYR A 148 -6.33 1.53 9.54
C TYR A 148 -5.12 1.11 8.71
N MET A 149 -4.19 2.05 8.55
CA MET A 149 -2.82 1.77 8.16
C MET A 149 -1.94 1.81 9.40
N TYR A 150 -1.10 0.80 9.61
CA TYR A 150 0.03 0.89 10.52
C TYR A 150 1.26 1.28 9.71
N ILE A 151 1.82 2.46 9.95
CA ILE A 151 3.06 2.92 9.33
C ILE A 151 4.15 2.94 10.41
N GLY A 152 5.15 2.08 10.26
CA GLY A 152 6.18 1.93 11.27
C GLY A 152 7.39 1.12 10.81
N ASN A 153 8.31 0.95 11.74
CA ASN A 153 9.53 0.19 11.48
C ASN A 153 9.22 -1.26 11.10
N MET A 154 10.06 -1.84 10.24
CA MET A 154 9.93 -3.24 9.80
C MET A 154 10.16 -4.25 10.94
N THR A 155 10.63 -3.79 12.09
CA THR A 155 10.71 -4.54 13.35
C THR A 155 9.94 -3.78 14.41
N PRO A 156 8.62 -4.05 14.58
CA PRO A 156 7.80 -3.38 15.57
C PRO A 156 8.34 -3.59 16.98
N VAL A 157 8.49 -2.49 17.73
CA VAL A 157 8.84 -2.53 19.16
C VAL A 157 7.59 -2.26 19.97
N SER A 158 7.23 -3.20 20.83
CA SER A 158 6.00 -3.11 21.62
C SER A 158 6.27 -3.26 23.12
N ASN A 159 5.42 -2.61 23.92
CA ASN A 159 5.39 -2.71 25.37
C ASN A 159 3.95 -2.90 25.86
N TYR A 160 3.73 -3.92 26.71
CA TYR A 160 2.42 -4.18 27.30
C TYR A 160 2.36 -3.67 28.74
N ASN A 161 1.48 -2.71 29.00
CA ASN A 161 1.17 -2.22 30.32
C ASN A 161 -0.04 -2.97 30.91
N LYS A 162 0.20 -3.82 31.93
CA LYS A 162 -0.83 -4.65 32.57
C LYS A 162 -1.88 -3.83 33.32
N SER A 163 -1.51 -2.69 33.93
CA SER A 163 -2.45 -1.89 34.73
C SER A 163 -3.50 -1.17 33.87
N THR A 164 -3.14 -0.82 32.65
CA THR A 164 -4.04 -0.15 31.68
C THR A 164 -4.57 -1.10 30.60
N ASN A 165 -4.14 -2.36 30.59
CA ASN A 165 -4.40 -3.36 29.56
C ASN A 165 -4.05 -2.84 28.16
N THR A 166 -2.92 -2.12 28.03
CA THR A 166 -2.53 -1.45 26.79
C THR A 166 -1.24 -2.04 26.24
N LEU A 167 -1.29 -2.57 25.02
CA LEU A 167 -0.12 -2.86 24.19
C LEU A 167 0.19 -1.65 23.33
N SER A 168 1.35 -1.04 23.51
CA SER A 168 1.80 0.12 22.74
C SER A 168 2.90 -0.28 21.76
N PHE A 169 2.76 0.10 20.49
CA PHE A 169 3.81 0.04 19.48
C PHE A 169 4.52 1.39 19.43
N ASN A 170 5.79 1.44 19.85
CA ASN A 170 6.51 2.69 20.09
C ASN A 170 7.19 3.29 18.85
N ASN A 171 7.38 2.48 17.81
CA ASN A 171 8.07 2.86 16.57
C ASN A 171 7.15 2.77 15.34
N GLY A 172 5.88 3.10 15.52
CA GLY A 172 4.88 3.15 14.46
C GLY A 172 3.64 3.93 14.89
N ASN A 173 2.81 4.25 13.92
CA ASN A 173 1.57 4.98 14.11
C ASN A 173 0.42 4.31 13.37
N PHE A 174 -0.77 4.29 13.96
CA PHE A 174 -2.00 4.03 13.26
C PHE A 174 -2.55 5.30 12.63
N TYR A 175 -3.05 5.14 11.43
CA TYR A 175 -3.80 6.16 10.70
C TYR A 175 -5.12 5.57 10.25
N GLU A 176 -6.24 6.20 10.59
CA GLU A 176 -7.53 5.84 10.02
C GLU A 176 -7.48 6.05 8.50
N ALA A 177 -7.68 5.00 7.73
CA ALA A 177 -7.43 5.00 6.29
C ALA A 177 -8.27 6.05 5.53
N THR A 178 -9.55 6.19 5.90
CA THR A 178 -10.45 7.18 5.30
C THR A 178 -10.02 8.61 5.61
N LYS A 179 -9.66 8.91 6.86
CA LYS A 179 -9.20 10.26 7.25
C LYS A 179 -7.89 10.60 6.56
N TYR A 180 -6.95 9.66 6.53
CA TYR A 180 -5.67 9.85 5.87
C TYR A 180 -5.88 10.17 4.37
N ALA A 181 -6.70 9.38 3.68
CA ALA A 181 -6.98 9.58 2.27
C ALA A 181 -7.59 10.97 2.00
N LYS A 182 -8.50 11.45 2.86
CA LYS A 182 -9.14 12.76 2.71
C LYS A 182 -8.20 13.93 3.00
N SER A 183 -7.29 13.80 3.98
CA SER A 183 -6.46 14.90 4.47
C SER A 183 -5.13 15.09 3.70
N HIS A 184 -4.72 14.11 2.88
CA HIS A 184 -3.46 14.16 2.15
C HIS A 184 -3.64 14.33 0.64
N ASN A 185 -2.69 15.01 -0.01
CA ASN A 185 -2.54 14.89 -1.45
C ASN A 185 -1.97 13.52 -1.77
N LEU A 186 -2.64 12.78 -2.66
CA LEU A 186 -2.21 11.46 -3.06
C LEU A 186 -1.87 11.43 -4.55
N TYR A 187 -0.86 10.64 -4.87
CA TYR A 187 -0.33 10.50 -6.22
C TYR A 187 -0.15 9.03 -6.58
N PHE A 188 -0.45 8.68 -7.81
CA PHE A 188 0.14 7.51 -8.42
C PHE A 188 1.62 7.79 -8.67
N ARG A 189 2.44 6.78 -8.47
CA ARG A 189 3.84 6.80 -8.85
C ARG A 189 4.11 5.59 -9.74
N LEU A 190 4.49 5.82 -10.98
CA LEU A 190 5.11 4.81 -11.81
C LEU A 190 6.57 4.69 -11.38
N ARG A 191 6.94 3.51 -10.91
CA ARG A 191 8.25 3.22 -10.38
C ARG A 191 8.97 2.26 -11.31
N ALA A 192 9.98 2.71 -12.02
CA ALA A 192 10.94 1.86 -12.70
C ALA A 192 11.86 1.20 -11.66
N ARG A 193 11.80 -0.12 -11.55
CA ARG A 193 12.42 -0.84 -10.43
C ARG A 193 13.89 -1.17 -10.61
N ARG A 194 14.41 -1.19 -11.83
CA ARG A 194 15.74 -1.68 -12.16
C ARG A 194 16.43 -0.79 -13.17
N GLU A 195 17.73 -0.78 -13.11
CA GLU A 195 18.59 -0.01 -14.03
C GLU A 195 18.51 -0.49 -15.47
N ASP A 196 18.08 -1.75 -15.70
CA ASP A 196 17.90 -2.35 -17.01
C ASP A 196 16.52 -2.09 -17.64
N GLN A 197 15.66 -1.31 -16.99
CA GLN A 197 14.38 -0.90 -17.57
C GLN A 197 14.55 0.40 -18.36
N VAL A 198 14.38 0.28 -19.67
CA VAL A 198 14.51 1.37 -20.61
C VAL A 198 13.16 1.73 -21.24
N PHE A 199 13.01 2.99 -21.66
CA PHE A 199 11.79 3.47 -22.28
C PHE A 199 11.51 2.74 -23.60
N ASP A 200 10.32 2.18 -23.70
CA ASP A 200 9.80 1.54 -24.90
C ASP A 200 8.35 1.98 -25.13
N PRO A 201 8.12 2.95 -26.00
CA PRO A 201 6.79 3.49 -26.28
C PRO A 201 5.85 2.51 -26.98
N THR A 202 6.36 1.37 -27.46
CA THR A 202 5.58 0.31 -28.12
C THR A 202 5.21 -0.83 -27.20
N ALA A 203 5.86 -0.91 -26.01
CA ALA A 203 5.62 -1.99 -25.06
C ALA A 203 4.20 -1.94 -24.50
N LYS A 204 3.53 -3.09 -24.50
CA LYS A 204 2.18 -3.25 -23.94
C LYS A 204 2.12 -4.43 -22.99
N ASP A 205 1.23 -4.37 -22.02
CA ASP A 205 0.93 -5.51 -21.16
C ASP A 205 -0.17 -6.40 -21.76
N SER A 206 -0.52 -7.48 -21.06
CA SER A 206 -1.57 -8.42 -21.46
C SER A 206 -2.97 -7.79 -21.58
N MET A 207 -3.20 -6.60 -21.01
CA MET A 207 -4.45 -5.84 -21.11
C MET A 207 -4.40 -4.77 -22.21
N ASN A 208 -3.38 -4.79 -23.06
CA ASN A 208 -3.14 -3.79 -24.11
C ASN A 208 -2.94 -2.35 -23.58
N VAL A 209 -2.45 -2.22 -22.35
CA VAL A 209 -2.13 -0.93 -21.73
C VAL A 209 -0.65 -0.64 -21.92
N PRO A 210 -0.24 0.63 -22.14
CA PRO A 210 1.17 0.97 -22.27
C PRO A 210 2.00 0.47 -21.09
N LYS A 211 3.01 -0.36 -21.37
CA LYS A 211 3.94 -0.88 -20.37
C LYS A 211 5.10 0.10 -20.11
N ILE A 212 5.40 0.96 -21.09
CA ILE A 212 6.34 2.09 -21.05
C ILE A 212 7.82 1.69 -21.00
N TYR A 213 8.15 0.46 -20.64
CA TYR A 213 9.54 0.01 -20.57
C TYR A 213 9.70 -1.42 -21.06
N SER A 214 10.81 -1.67 -21.71
CA SER A 214 11.34 -3.00 -21.97
C SER A 214 12.40 -3.38 -20.96
N LYS A 215 12.85 -4.61 -21.01
CA LYS A 215 13.91 -5.15 -20.16
C LYS A 215 15.02 -5.79 -20.97
N SER A 216 16.17 -5.87 -20.33
CA SER A 216 17.20 -6.81 -20.78
C SER A 216 16.68 -8.25 -20.69
N PRO A 217 16.75 -9.06 -21.76
CA PRO A 217 16.26 -10.44 -21.80
C PRO A 217 16.85 -11.35 -20.71
N SER A 218 18.00 -11.01 -20.15
CA SER A 218 18.74 -11.84 -19.18
C SER A 218 18.17 -11.81 -17.74
N LYS A 219 17.16 -10.99 -17.43
CA LYS A 219 16.75 -10.75 -16.03
C LYS A 219 15.28 -10.98 -15.69
N GLY A 220 14.57 -11.81 -16.45
CA GLY A 220 13.19 -12.22 -16.13
C GLY A 220 12.17 -11.07 -15.90
N ASP A 221 10.88 -11.39 -15.80
CA ASP A 221 9.80 -10.39 -15.82
C ASP A 221 9.48 -9.72 -14.48
N SER A 222 10.05 -8.56 -14.14
CA SER A 222 9.55 -7.69 -13.08
C SER A 222 9.05 -6.37 -13.64
N ALA A 223 7.75 -6.26 -13.80
CA ALA A 223 7.09 -5.04 -14.25
C ALA A 223 7.40 -3.85 -13.32
N GLY A 224 7.50 -2.64 -13.87
CA GLY A 224 7.38 -1.42 -13.08
C GLY A 224 6.06 -1.44 -12.31
N ARG A 225 6.03 -0.85 -11.12
CA ARG A 225 4.82 -0.83 -10.30
C ARG A 225 4.21 0.55 -10.31
N ILE A 226 2.90 0.60 -10.49
CA ILE A 226 2.12 1.74 -10.03
C ILE A 226 1.91 1.54 -8.53
N VAL A 227 2.32 2.52 -7.74
CA VAL A 227 2.07 2.57 -6.30
C VAL A 227 1.38 3.89 -5.96
N VAL A 228 0.76 3.98 -4.79
CA VAL A 228 0.18 5.22 -4.28
C VAL A 228 1.11 5.80 -3.21
N THR A 229 1.36 7.10 -3.28
CA THR A 229 2.21 7.84 -2.33
C THR A 229 1.58 9.19 -1.99
N ASP A 230 1.91 9.73 -0.84
CA ASP A 230 1.53 11.07 -0.39
C ASP A 230 2.62 12.14 -0.69
N LYS A 231 3.73 11.72 -1.28
CA LYS A 231 4.89 12.60 -1.53
C LYS A 231 5.37 12.50 -2.97
N VAL A 232 5.66 13.68 -3.54
CA VAL A 232 6.43 13.83 -4.77
C VAL A 232 7.75 14.48 -4.40
N PRO A 233 8.90 13.85 -4.65
CA PRO A 233 10.20 14.47 -4.41
C PRO A 233 10.37 15.74 -5.23
N SER A 234 11.08 16.74 -4.70
CA SER A 234 11.29 18.04 -5.36
C SER A 234 11.95 17.91 -6.74
N ASN A 235 12.86 16.97 -6.90
CA ASN A 235 13.52 16.68 -8.18
C ASN A 235 12.63 15.95 -9.20
N ALA A 236 11.43 15.50 -8.82
CA ALA A 236 10.48 14.80 -9.68
C ALA A 236 9.23 15.62 -10.04
N LEU A 237 9.16 16.89 -9.63
CA LEU A 237 8.00 17.77 -9.92
C LEU A 237 7.74 17.92 -11.42
N ASN A 238 8.80 17.93 -12.25
CA ASN A 238 8.70 17.99 -13.70
C ASN A 238 8.16 16.70 -14.35
N ASN A 239 7.96 15.64 -13.57
CA ASN A 239 7.41 14.35 -14.00
C ASN A 239 6.01 14.10 -13.39
N VAL A 240 5.33 15.14 -12.97
CA VAL A 240 3.92 15.06 -12.56
C VAL A 240 3.04 15.26 -13.79
N VAL A 241 2.16 14.30 -14.06
CA VAL A 241 1.24 14.29 -15.19
C VAL A 241 -0.20 14.55 -14.75
N ASN A 242 -1.00 15.15 -15.62
CA ASN A 242 -2.44 15.27 -15.45
C ASN A 242 -3.13 13.97 -15.87
N ILE A 243 -3.99 13.43 -15.01
CA ILE A 243 -4.84 12.28 -15.29
C ILE A 243 -6.23 12.81 -15.64
N VAL A 244 -6.53 12.86 -16.93
CA VAL A 244 -7.82 13.34 -17.46
C VAL A 244 -8.77 12.18 -17.72
#